data_e57c7b6b8a9e565fa3ca467aeae1591c
#
_entry.id   e57c7b6b8a9e565fa3ca467aeae1591c
#
_cell.length_a   1.000
_cell.length_b   1.000
_cell.length_c   1.000
_cell.angle_alpha   90.00
_cell.angle_beta   90.00
_cell.angle_gamma   90.00
#
_symmetry.space_group_name_H-M   'P 1'
#
loop_
_entity.id
_entity.type
_entity.pdbx_description
1 polymer ?
#
loop_
_entity_poly.entity_id
_entity_poly.type
_entity_poly.pdbx_seq_one_letter_code
_entity_poly.pdbx_strand_id
1 'polypeptide(L)'
;IIHSLKRIEENNGFEVAPGDMWPTWHAKSGLIIATGKTFNFEGGKREIFNREKVSYAIMNPKSGEWAPMKFLKMPEKDRLGMTIVAPNAGNNQRVDLPNGDILLPVRYQRGLKQRNYTTVVVRCGFDGETLTYKDHGSELNIPQDRGLYEPSLTEFKGWYYLTLRADHSAFVTRGKDGINFESIREWKFDDGTLLGSYNTQQHWITAGGGLFLIYTRK
;
A
#
# COMPACT_ATOMS: atom_id res chain seq x y z
N ILE A 1 -17.43 -16.47 1.40
CA ILE A 1 -16.65 -16.36 0.15
C ILE A 1 -17.28 -15.25 -0.67
N ILE A 2 -16.49 -14.25 -1.06
CA ILE A 2 -16.95 -13.15 -1.90
C ILE A 2 -16.75 -13.57 -3.35
N HIS A 3 -17.84 -14.05 -3.99
CA HIS A 3 -17.77 -14.64 -5.34
C HIS A 3 -17.32 -13.65 -6.43
N SER A 4 -17.57 -12.35 -6.26
CA SER A 4 -17.14 -11.30 -7.19
C SER A 4 -15.63 -11.01 -7.15
N LEU A 5 -14.93 -11.45 -6.10
CA LEU A 5 -13.48 -11.32 -5.95
C LEU A 5 -12.74 -12.63 -6.26
N LYS A 6 -13.29 -13.45 -7.14
CA LYS A 6 -12.65 -14.69 -7.61
C LYS A 6 -11.44 -14.40 -8.51
N ARG A 7 -10.69 -15.46 -8.82
CA ARG A 7 -9.64 -15.42 -9.84
C ARG A 7 -10.18 -14.90 -11.17
N ILE A 8 -9.39 -14.09 -11.82
CA ILE A 8 -9.61 -13.59 -13.17
C ILE A 8 -8.53 -14.23 -14.05
N GLU A 9 -8.92 -14.85 -15.14
CA GLU A 9 -7.99 -15.32 -16.16
C GLU A 9 -7.46 -14.10 -16.93
N GLU A 10 -6.15 -13.94 -16.95
CA GLU A 10 -5.45 -13.03 -17.84
C GLU A 10 -4.93 -13.82 -19.06
N ASN A 11 -4.72 -13.13 -20.18
CA ASN A 11 -4.24 -13.74 -21.42
C ASN A 11 -3.07 -14.72 -21.22
N ASN A 12 -3.08 -15.85 -21.91
CA ASN A 12 -2.02 -16.88 -21.95
C ASN A 12 -1.91 -17.79 -20.71
N GLY A 13 -3.01 -18.16 -20.07
CA GLY A 13 -3.02 -19.13 -18.98
C GLY A 13 -2.54 -18.59 -17.63
N PHE A 14 -2.40 -17.27 -17.51
CA PHE A 14 -2.18 -16.61 -16.24
C PHE A 14 -3.51 -16.27 -15.56
N GLU A 15 -3.58 -16.55 -14.27
CA GLU A 15 -4.70 -16.16 -13.43
C GLU A 15 -4.22 -15.22 -12.34
N VAL A 16 -5.05 -14.26 -11.97
CA VAL A 16 -4.81 -13.34 -10.84
C VAL A 16 -5.94 -13.41 -9.83
N ALA A 17 -5.60 -13.33 -8.56
CA ALA A 17 -6.56 -13.24 -7.48
C ALA A 17 -6.23 -12.04 -6.58
N PRO A 18 -7.24 -11.44 -5.91
CA PRO A 18 -6.98 -10.40 -4.91
C PRO A 18 -6.17 -10.98 -3.75
N GLY A 19 -5.21 -10.20 -3.27
CA GLY A 19 -4.35 -10.55 -2.15
C GLY A 19 -4.12 -9.39 -1.21
N ASP A 20 -4.07 -9.69 0.08
CA ASP A 20 -3.74 -8.75 1.14
C ASP A 20 -4.55 -7.45 1.06
N MET A 21 -5.86 -7.60 0.80
CA MET A 21 -6.78 -6.48 0.61
C MET A 21 -7.09 -5.79 1.94
N TRP A 22 -7.03 -4.47 1.93
CA TRP A 22 -7.36 -3.61 3.08
C TRP A 22 -8.61 -2.78 2.77
N PRO A 23 -9.79 -3.16 3.27
CA PRO A 23 -11.03 -2.42 3.05
C PRO A 23 -11.09 -1.18 3.95
N THR A 24 -11.46 -0.04 3.37
CA THR A 24 -11.63 1.22 4.07
C THR A 24 -12.86 1.95 3.54
N TRP A 25 -13.59 2.60 4.43
CA TRP A 25 -14.70 3.49 4.09
C TRP A 25 -14.19 4.74 3.39
N HIS A 26 -14.70 5.04 2.20
CA HIS A 26 -14.43 6.25 1.45
C HIS A 26 -15.59 7.24 1.62
N ALA A 27 -15.42 8.19 2.53
CA ALA A 27 -16.49 9.08 2.98
C ALA A 27 -17.13 9.89 1.84
N LYS A 28 -16.32 10.37 0.88
CA LYS A 28 -16.81 11.18 -0.26
C LYS A 28 -17.79 10.44 -1.17
N SER A 29 -17.57 9.15 -1.43
CA SER A 29 -18.44 8.36 -2.31
C SER A 29 -19.50 7.55 -1.55
N GLY A 30 -19.34 7.35 -0.25
CA GLY A 30 -20.20 6.46 0.52
C GLY A 30 -20.02 4.97 0.16
N LEU A 31 -18.81 4.59 -0.29
CA LEU A 31 -18.47 3.22 -0.70
C LEU A 31 -17.35 2.67 0.19
N ILE A 32 -17.23 1.35 0.25
CA ILE A 32 -16.03 0.71 0.80
C ILE A 32 -15.11 0.35 -0.36
N ILE A 33 -13.86 0.80 -0.29
CA ILE A 33 -12.84 0.49 -1.28
C ILE A 33 -11.77 -0.35 -0.60
N ALA A 34 -11.60 -1.60 -1.04
CA ALA A 34 -10.48 -2.44 -0.62
C ALA A 34 -9.33 -2.25 -1.61
N THR A 35 -8.15 -1.94 -1.11
CA THR A 35 -6.91 -1.84 -1.90
C THR A 35 -5.94 -2.93 -1.48
N GLY A 36 -5.15 -3.46 -2.42
CA GLY A 36 -4.26 -4.57 -2.14
C GLY A 36 -3.33 -4.87 -3.31
N LYS A 37 -2.97 -6.13 -3.43
CA LYS A 37 -2.14 -6.65 -4.52
C LYS A 37 -2.84 -7.81 -5.23
N THR A 38 -2.22 -8.29 -6.31
CA THR A 38 -2.58 -9.57 -6.90
C THR A 38 -1.73 -10.70 -6.35
N PHE A 39 -2.34 -11.88 -6.19
CA PHE A 39 -1.63 -13.15 -6.26
C PHE A 39 -1.72 -13.66 -7.68
N ASN A 40 -0.60 -14.06 -8.25
CA ASN A 40 -0.51 -14.53 -9.62
C ASN A 40 -0.32 -16.04 -9.65
N PHE A 41 -0.91 -16.69 -10.65
CA PHE A 41 -0.85 -18.14 -10.83
C PHE A 41 -0.55 -18.46 -12.28
N GLU A 42 0.26 -19.48 -12.50
CA GLU A 42 0.56 -20.05 -13.79
C GLU A 42 0.40 -21.57 -13.72
N GLY A 43 -0.44 -22.16 -14.59
CA GLY A 43 -0.76 -23.58 -14.55
C GLY A 43 -1.28 -24.05 -13.19
N GLY A 44 -2.09 -23.21 -12.50
CA GLY A 44 -2.65 -23.49 -11.16
C GLY A 44 -1.65 -23.34 -10.01
N LYS A 45 -0.38 -23.09 -10.26
CA LYS A 45 0.65 -22.87 -9.23
C LYS A 45 0.83 -21.39 -8.98
N ARG A 46 0.97 -21.02 -7.70
CA ARG A 46 1.25 -19.62 -7.32
C ARG A 46 2.64 -19.21 -7.80
N GLU A 47 2.68 -18.19 -8.65
CA GLU A 47 3.91 -17.49 -9.00
C GLU A 47 4.24 -16.47 -7.91
N ILE A 48 5.47 -16.49 -7.40
CA ILE A 48 5.81 -15.71 -6.21
C ILE A 48 6.34 -14.31 -6.54
N PHE A 49 6.75 -14.01 -7.80
CA PHE A 49 7.51 -12.79 -8.09
C PHE A 49 7.19 -12.16 -9.44
N ASN A 50 7.31 -10.83 -9.47
CA ASN A 50 7.51 -9.96 -10.63
C ASN A 50 6.28 -9.60 -11.49
N ARG A 51 5.08 -10.04 -11.14
CA ARG A 51 3.85 -9.70 -11.88
C ARG A 51 2.73 -9.15 -11.00
N GLU A 52 3.06 -8.79 -9.75
CA GLU A 52 2.07 -8.19 -8.86
C GLU A 52 1.57 -6.87 -9.45
N LYS A 53 0.30 -6.59 -9.23
CA LYS A 53 -0.36 -5.34 -9.58
C LYS A 53 -1.00 -4.75 -8.34
N VAL A 54 -1.08 -3.44 -8.27
CA VAL A 54 -1.98 -2.78 -7.31
C VAL A 54 -3.40 -3.09 -7.73
N SER A 55 -4.12 -3.82 -6.89
CA SER A 55 -5.51 -4.18 -7.13
C SER A 55 -6.44 -3.44 -6.18
N TYR A 56 -7.67 -3.24 -6.61
CA TYR A 56 -8.73 -2.70 -5.76
C TYR A 56 -10.08 -3.31 -6.11
N ALA A 57 -10.98 -3.30 -5.14
CA ALA A 57 -12.36 -3.70 -5.31
C ALA A 57 -13.26 -2.74 -4.54
N ILE A 58 -14.47 -2.56 -5.02
CA ILE A 58 -15.43 -1.61 -4.48
C ILE A 58 -16.66 -2.37 -3.99
N MET A 59 -17.14 -2.02 -2.80
CA MET A 59 -18.37 -2.56 -2.24
C MET A 59 -19.37 -1.44 -1.99
N ASN A 60 -20.60 -1.67 -2.45
CA ASN A 60 -21.73 -0.84 -2.09
C ASN A 60 -22.28 -1.30 -0.73
N PRO A 61 -22.19 -0.49 0.35
CA PRO A 61 -22.63 -0.93 1.67
C PRO A 61 -24.15 -1.09 1.79
N LYS A 62 -24.92 -0.53 0.86
CA LYS A 62 -26.41 -0.69 0.84
C LYS A 62 -26.82 -2.06 0.33
N SER A 63 -26.14 -2.59 -0.70
CA SER A 63 -26.42 -3.93 -1.24
C SER A 63 -25.53 -5.01 -0.60
N GLY A 64 -24.39 -4.64 -0.02
CA GLY A 64 -23.37 -5.58 0.45
C GLY A 64 -22.58 -6.24 -0.69
N GLU A 65 -22.78 -5.83 -1.93
CA GLU A 65 -22.18 -6.44 -3.11
C GLU A 65 -20.82 -5.82 -3.44
N TRP A 66 -19.87 -6.68 -3.76
CA TRP A 66 -18.55 -6.31 -4.26
C TRP A 66 -18.54 -6.31 -5.79
N ALA A 67 -18.07 -5.22 -6.38
CA ALA A 67 -17.74 -5.19 -7.80
C ALA A 67 -16.52 -6.06 -8.09
N PRO A 68 -16.33 -6.52 -9.34
CA PRO A 68 -15.13 -7.23 -9.76
C PRO A 68 -13.86 -6.43 -9.46
N MET A 69 -12.77 -7.15 -9.15
CA MET A 69 -11.45 -6.57 -8.93
C MET A 69 -10.98 -5.79 -10.16
N LYS A 70 -10.42 -4.61 -9.93
CA LYS A 70 -9.79 -3.75 -10.93
C LYS A 70 -8.32 -3.51 -10.56
N PHE A 71 -7.55 -2.95 -11.48
CA PHE A 71 -6.13 -2.64 -11.29
C PHE A 71 -5.88 -1.14 -11.43
N LEU A 72 -5.05 -0.61 -10.53
CA LEU A 72 -4.51 0.74 -10.69
C LEU A 72 -3.37 0.71 -11.73
N LYS A 73 -3.50 1.48 -12.79
CA LYS A 73 -2.43 1.64 -13.76
C LYS A 73 -1.37 2.59 -13.19
N MET A 74 -0.24 2.02 -12.81
CA MET A 74 0.94 2.77 -12.37
C MET A 74 1.76 3.28 -13.57
N PRO A 75 2.55 4.37 -13.42
CA PRO A 75 3.50 4.78 -14.43
C PRO A 75 4.60 3.72 -14.61
N GLU A 76 5.28 3.73 -15.75
CA GLU A 76 6.39 2.81 -16.04
C GLU A 76 7.66 3.16 -15.24
N LYS A 77 7.83 4.42 -14.88
CA LYS A 77 9.00 4.93 -14.18
C LYS A 77 8.60 5.81 -12.99
N ASP A 78 9.44 5.79 -11.97
CA ASP A 78 9.37 6.71 -10.85
C ASP A 78 9.96 8.09 -11.23
N ARG A 79 9.92 9.05 -10.31
CA ARG A 79 10.45 10.41 -10.53
C ARG A 79 11.97 10.46 -10.71
N LEU A 80 12.67 9.43 -10.24
CA LEU A 80 14.12 9.27 -10.43
C LEU A 80 14.46 8.56 -11.76
N GLY A 81 13.45 8.25 -12.60
CA GLY A 81 13.60 7.58 -13.88
C GLY A 81 13.80 6.06 -13.78
N MET A 82 13.68 5.48 -12.59
CA MET A 82 13.81 4.03 -12.37
C MET A 82 12.51 3.31 -12.72
N THR A 83 12.61 2.11 -13.27
CA THR A 83 11.45 1.32 -13.65
C THR A 83 10.63 0.89 -12.42
N ILE A 84 9.31 1.00 -12.52
CA ILE A 84 8.35 0.49 -11.53
C ILE A 84 7.94 -0.93 -11.93
N VAL A 85 8.42 -1.93 -11.19
CA VAL A 85 8.12 -3.35 -11.43
C VAL A 85 7.33 -3.92 -10.27
N ALA A 86 6.32 -4.72 -10.56
CA ALA A 86 5.49 -5.42 -9.57
C ALA A 86 4.97 -4.50 -8.44
N PRO A 87 4.28 -3.38 -8.78
CA PRO A 87 3.75 -2.47 -7.78
C PRO A 87 2.66 -3.17 -6.94
N ASN A 88 2.64 -2.86 -5.65
CA ASN A 88 1.88 -3.61 -4.67
C ASN A 88 1.43 -2.71 -3.52
N ALA A 89 0.15 -2.75 -3.18
CA ALA A 89 -0.46 -2.05 -2.05
C ALA A 89 -1.03 -3.01 -0.99
N GLY A 90 -0.55 -4.26 -0.95
CA GLY A 90 -1.04 -5.26 -0.01
C GLY A 90 -0.68 -4.93 1.45
N ASN A 91 -1.67 -5.06 2.34
CA ASN A 91 -1.58 -4.73 3.76
C ASN A 91 -1.22 -3.26 4.06
N ASN A 92 -1.46 -2.36 3.12
CA ASN A 92 -1.09 -0.95 3.25
C ASN A 92 -2.28 -0.13 3.75
N GLN A 93 -2.11 0.55 4.87
CA GLN A 93 -3.09 1.51 5.36
C GLN A 93 -2.96 2.82 4.57
N ARG A 94 -4.09 3.31 4.05
CA ARG A 94 -4.17 4.52 3.24
C ARG A 94 -4.91 5.66 3.95
N VAL A 95 -4.85 6.87 3.40
CA VAL A 95 -5.62 8.03 3.84
C VAL A 95 -6.48 8.53 2.68
N ASP A 96 -7.77 8.73 2.94
CA ASP A 96 -8.69 9.32 2.00
C ASP A 96 -8.84 10.83 2.32
N LEU A 97 -8.63 11.68 1.31
CA LEU A 97 -8.66 13.13 1.45
C LEU A 97 -10.11 13.67 1.39
N PRO A 98 -10.40 14.82 2.01
CA PRO A 98 -11.75 15.41 1.98
C PRO A 98 -12.30 15.67 0.58
N ASN A 99 -11.43 15.94 -0.42
CA ASN A 99 -11.83 16.12 -1.82
C ASN A 99 -12.16 14.81 -2.54
N GLY A 100 -11.94 13.64 -1.90
CA GLY A 100 -12.16 12.31 -2.45
C GLY A 100 -10.94 11.71 -3.14
N ASP A 101 -9.80 12.37 -3.18
CA ASP A 101 -8.56 11.74 -3.58
C ASP A 101 -8.09 10.75 -2.51
N ILE A 102 -7.35 9.75 -2.92
CA ILE A 102 -6.83 8.69 -2.05
C ILE A 102 -5.30 8.76 -2.06
N LEU A 103 -4.70 8.83 -0.89
CA LEU A 103 -3.26 8.68 -0.68
C LEU A 103 -2.97 7.22 -0.37
N LEU A 104 -2.50 6.48 -1.36
CA LEU A 104 -2.28 5.04 -1.30
C LEU A 104 -0.78 4.75 -1.24
N PRO A 105 -0.26 4.23 -0.12
CA PRO A 105 1.11 3.74 -0.07
C PRO A 105 1.27 2.51 -0.98
N VAL A 106 2.35 2.49 -1.76
CA VAL A 106 2.67 1.43 -2.72
C VAL A 106 4.14 1.10 -2.62
N ARG A 107 4.49 -0.18 -2.58
CA ARG A 107 5.85 -0.64 -2.78
C ARG A 107 6.03 -1.19 -4.19
N TYR A 108 7.24 -1.09 -4.73
CA TYR A 108 7.59 -1.68 -6.02
C TYR A 108 9.08 -2.07 -6.05
N GLN A 109 9.47 -2.83 -7.06
CA GLN A 109 10.85 -3.18 -7.35
C GLN A 109 11.37 -2.33 -8.52
N ARG A 110 12.66 -2.03 -8.51
CA ARG A 110 13.33 -1.29 -9.59
C ARG A 110 13.90 -2.19 -10.70
N GLY A 111 13.65 -3.50 -10.62
CA GLY A 111 14.08 -4.48 -11.61
C GLY A 111 13.51 -5.86 -11.34
N LEU A 112 13.34 -6.68 -12.39
CA LEU A 112 12.72 -8.00 -12.33
C LEU A 112 13.43 -9.00 -11.40
N LYS A 113 14.73 -8.82 -11.17
CA LYS A 113 15.55 -9.70 -10.32
C LYS A 113 15.91 -9.07 -8.97
N GLN A 114 15.51 -7.84 -8.74
CA GLN A 114 15.81 -7.12 -7.49
C GLN A 114 14.68 -7.32 -6.50
N ARG A 115 14.98 -7.93 -5.36
CA ARG A 115 14.03 -8.06 -4.24
C ARG A 115 14.08 -6.91 -3.25
N ASN A 116 14.75 -5.83 -3.59
CA ASN A 116 14.82 -4.63 -2.77
C ASN A 116 13.68 -3.70 -3.17
N TYR A 117 12.79 -3.40 -2.22
CA TYR A 117 11.59 -2.62 -2.44
C TYR A 117 11.81 -1.14 -2.15
N THR A 118 11.26 -0.33 -3.03
CA THR A 118 11.08 1.11 -2.84
C THR A 118 9.60 1.37 -2.51
N THR A 119 9.35 2.24 -1.56
CA THR A 119 8.01 2.68 -1.19
C THR A 119 7.77 4.12 -1.62
N VAL A 120 6.58 4.37 -2.16
CA VAL A 120 6.04 5.70 -2.48
C VAL A 120 4.64 5.82 -1.92
N VAL A 121 4.14 7.04 -1.74
CA VAL A 121 2.71 7.28 -1.57
C VAL A 121 2.17 7.86 -2.88
N VAL A 122 1.19 7.17 -3.45
CA VAL A 122 0.53 7.54 -4.70
C VAL A 122 -0.74 8.33 -4.38
N ARG A 123 -0.92 9.46 -5.03
CA ARG A 123 -2.19 10.18 -5.03
C ARG A 123 -3.06 9.67 -6.16
N CYS A 124 -4.22 9.13 -5.84
CA CYS A 124 -5.21 8.63 -6.78
C CYS A 124 -6.45 9.52 -6.77
N GLY A 125 -7.03 9.75 -7.94
CA GLY A 125 -8.42 10.20 -8.06
C GLY A 125 -9.37 9.03 -7.99
N PHE A 126 -10.58 9.26 -7.48
CA PHE A 126 -11.65 8.27 -7.47
C PHE A 126 -12.97 8.92 -7.88
N ASP A 127 -13.59 8.41 -8.94
CA ASP A 127 -14.84 8.93 -9.51
C ASP A 127 -16.11 8.21 -9.04
N GLY A 128 -15.97 7.26 -8.13
CA GLY A 128 -17.04 6.36 -7.65
C GLY A 128 -16.96 4.95 -8.23
N GLU A 129 -16.17 4.76 -9.29
CA GLU A 129 -16.02 3.48 -9.97
C GLU A 129 -14.55 3.11 -10.26
N THR A 130 -13.71 4.10 -10.54
CA THR A 130 -12.35 3.86 -11.02
C THR A 130 -11.34 4.66 -10.21
N LEU A 131 -10.28 3.98 -9.75
CA LEU A 131 -9.07 4.62 -9.23
C LEU A 131 -8.16 5.00 -10.39
N THR A 132 -7.76 6.26 -10.44
CA THR A 132 -6.85 6.80 -11.45
C THR A 132 -5.61 7.37 -10.78
N TYR A 133 -4.43 6.94 -11.22
CA TYR A 133 -3.16 7.54 -10.81
C TYR A 133 -3.13 9.02 -11.18
N LYS A 134 -2.74 9.88 -10.23
CA LYS A 134 -2.51 11.31 -10.46
C LYS A 134 -1.04 11.68 -10.33
N ASP A 135 -0.42 11.28 -9.23
CA ASP A 135 0.96 11.62 -8.89
C ASP A 135 1.49 10.70 -7.79
N HIS A 136 2.78 10.73 -7.53
CA HIS A 136 3.41 10.13 -6.35
C HIS A 136 4.53 11.05 -5.85
N GLY A 137 4.96 10.84 -4.62
CA GLY A 137 5.97 11.68 -3.99
C GLY A 137 7.32 10.99 -3.83
N SER A 138 7.91 11.16 -2.66
CA SER A 138 9.25 10.67 -2.31
C SER A 138 9.42 9.16 -2.52
N GLU A 139 10.47 8.76 -3.22
CA GLU A 139 10.90 7.37 -3.34
C GLU A 139 11.75 6.97 -2.13
N LEU A 140 11.11 6.29 -1.17
CA LEU A 140 11.73 5.88 0.08
C LEU A 140 12.34 4.48 -0.06
N ASN A 141 13.61 4.36 0.19
CA ASN A 141 14.34 3.09 0.05
C ASN A 141 15.49 3.01 1.06
N ILE A 142 15.88 1.78 1.41
CA ILE A 142 17.13 1.44 2.08
C ILE A 142 17.82 0.34 1.25
N PRO A 143 19.15 0.34 1.13
CA PRO A 143 19.85 -0.64 0.30
C PRO A 143 19.92 -2.05 0.91
N GLN A 144 19.59 -2.18 2.21
CA GLN A 144 19.68 -3.44 2.93
C GLN A 144 18.49 -4.38 2.60
N ASP A 145 18.75 -5.66 2.49
CA ASP A 145 17.76 -6.74 2.41
C ASP A 145 16.63 -6.51 1.39
N ARG A 146 15.39 -6.64 1.82
CA ARG A 146 14.23 -6.40 0.97
C ARG A 146 13.84 -4.93 0.86
N GLY A 147 14.60 -4.00 1.42
CA GLY A 147 14.26 -2.58 1.39
C GLY A 147 13.07 -2.24 2.28
N LEU A 148 12.19 -1.34 1.82
CA LEU A 148 11.02 -0.85 2.56
C LEU A 148 9.73 -1.33 1.92
N TYR A 149 8.84 -1.94 2.73
CA TYR A 149 7.60 -2.55 2.25
C TYR A 149 6.49 -2.52 3.31
N GLU A 150 5.27 -2.88 2.91
CA GLU A 150 4.06 -2.84 3.73
C GLU A 150 3.91 -1.53 4.54
N PRO A 151 3.96 -0.38 3.84
CA PRO A 151 3.83 0.91 4.48
C PRO A 151 2.42 1.15 5.01
N SER A 152 2.31 1.90 6.11
CA SER A 152 1.03 2.37 6.65
C SER A 152 1.05 3.86 6.85
N LEU A 153 0.06 4.55 6.24
CA LEU A 153 -0.08 6.00 6.27
C LEU A 153 -1.24 6.40 7.16
N THR A 154 -1.05 7.47 7.91
CA THR A 154 -2.13 8.15 8.64
C THR A 154 -1.94 9.66 8.62
N GLU A 155 -3.04 10.42 8.78
CA GLU A 155 -3.00 11.85 9.08
C GLU A 155 -3.28 12.06 10.56
N PHE A 156 -2.50 12.94 11.21
CA PHE A 156 -2.74 13.33 12.59
C PHE A 156 -2.22 14.74 12.85
N LYS A 157 -3.12 15.63 13.27
CA LYS A 157 -2.82 17.04 13.61
C LYS A 157 -2.06 17.80 12.51
N GLY A 158 -2.49 17.61 11.25
CA GLY A 158 -1.93 18.30 10.09
C GLY A 158 -0.56 17.80 9.64
N TRP A 159 -0.20 16.59 10.04
CA TRP A 159 0.94 15.84 9.54
C TRP A 159 0.54 14.46 9.04
N TYR A 160 1.16 14.02 7.97
CA TYR A 160 1.06 12.64 7.50
C TYR A 160 2.25 11.84 8.04
N TYR A 161 1.95 10.76 8.75
CA TYR A 161 2.94 9.83 9.30
C TYR A 161 2.93 8.54 8.51
N LEU A 162 4.11 8.10 8.08
CA LEU A 162 4.29 6.87 7.32
C LEU A 162 5.24 5.95 8.09
N THR A 163 4.74 4.77 8.49
CA THR A 163 5.59 3.70 9.00
C THR A 163 5.92 2.71 7.88
N LEU A 164 7.12 2.15 7.93
CA LEU A 164 7.72 1.34 6.87
C LEU A 164 8.32 0.10 7.50
N ARG A 165 7.85 -1.06 7.07
CA ARG A 165 8.42 -2.35 7.47
C ARG A 165 9.73 -2.60 6.74
N ALA A 166 10.73 -3.17 7.45
CA ALA A 166 11.96 -3.73 6.90
C ALA A 166 12.29 -5.04 7.62
N ASP A 167 13.32 -5.76 7.15
CA ASP A 167 13.60 -7.10 7.68
C ASP A 167 14.13 -7.10 9.12
N HIS A 168 14.94 -6.10 9.50
CA HIS A 168 15.59 -6.04 10.81
C HIS A 168 15.13 -4.87 11.69
N SER A 169 14.55 -3.85 11.08
CA SER A 169 14.08 -2.65 11.76
C SER A 169 12.72 -2.20 11.21
N ALA A 170 12.07 -1.32 11.93
CA ALA A 170 10.98 -0.50 11.41
C ALA A 170 11.50 0.91 11.14
N PHE A 171 10.92 1.58 10.18
CA PHE A 171 11.24 2.97 9.85
C PHE A 171 10.00 3.84 9.91
N VAL A 172 10.21 5.11 10.17
CA VAL A 172 9.15 6.12 10.19
C VAL A 172 9.61 7.38 9.51
N THR A 173 8.67 8.06 8.90
CA THR A 173 8.84 9.42 8.39
C THR A 173 7.52 10.20 8.51
N ARG A 174 7.56 11.50 8.23
CA ARG A 174 6.38 12.35 8.17
C ARG A 174 6.51 13.37 7.04
N GLY A 175 5.39 13.92 6.62
CA GLY A 175 5.33 14.97 5.60
C GLY A 175 4.10 15.86 5.78
N LYS A 176 3.99 16.94 5.03
CA LYS A 176 2.88 17.90 5.13
C LYS A 176 1.80 17.69 4.07
N ASP A 177 2.13 17.12 2.94
CA ASP A 177 1.22 16.97 1.80
C ASP A 177 0.74 15.53 1.55
N GLY A 178 1.29 14.57 2.34
CA GLY A 178 0.94 13.16 2.29
C GLY A 178 1.59 12.36 1.17
N ILE A 179 2.40 12.97 0.29
CA ILE A 179 3.18 12.28 -0.74
C ILE A 179 4.67 12.56 -0.65
N ASN A 180 5.08 13.74 -0.16
CA ASN A 180 6.48 14.07 0.07
C ASN A 180 6.81 14.00 1.55
N PHE A 181 7.90 13.31 1.87
CA PHE A 181 8.27 12.97 3.24
C PHE A 181 9.69 13.43 3.57
N GLU A 182 9.90 13.73 4.86
CA GLU A 182 11.23 13.96 5.43
C GLU A 182 12.10 12.69 5.28
N SER A 183 13.38 12.78 5.61
CA SER A 183 14.27 11.61 5.69
C SER A 183 13.72 10.55 6.66
N ILE A 184 13.76 9.29 6.24
CA ILE A 184 13.35 8.17 7.08
C ILE A 184 14.27 8.03 8.29
N ARG A 185 13.70 7.57 9.40
CA ARG A 185 14.43 7.26 10.64
C ARG A 185 14.04 5.88 11.13
N GLU A 186 14.97 5.17 11.75
CA GLU A 186 14.60 3.97 12.49
C GLU A 186 13.63 4.31 13.61
N TRP A 187 12.64 3.47 13.83
CA TRP A 187 11.77 3.57 14.98
C TRP A 187 12.53 3.30 16.27
N LYS A 188 12.53 4.28 17.16
CA LYS A 188 13.08 4.19 18.51
C LYS A 188 12.07 4.71 19.51
N PHE A 189 12.13 4.19 20.73
CA PHE A 189 11.51 4.80 21.87
C PHE A 189 12.24 6.10 22.24
N ASP A 190 11.67 6.90 23.12
CA ASP A 190 12.26 8.15 23.61
C ASP A 190 13.55 7.94 24.41
N ASP A 191 13.75 6.76 24.97
CA ASP A 191 15.00 6.33 25.60
C ASP A 191 16.10 5.90 24.61
N GLY A 192 15.78 5.93 23.30
CA GLY A 192 16.71 5.56 22.22
C GLY A 192 16.74 4.07 21.88
N THR A 193 16.01 3.21 22.60
CA THR A 193 15.94 1.78 22.28
C THR A 193 15.14 1.55 21.01
N LEU A 194 15.54 0.55 20.21
CA LEU A 194 14.83 0.18 18.98
C LEU A 194 13.44 -0.41 19.28
N LEU A 195 12.47 -0.12 18.44
CA LEU A 195 11.10 -0.62 18.58
C LEU A 195 11.01 -2.15 18.56
N GLY A 196 11.91 -2.83 17.88
CA GLY A 196 11.96 -4.30 17.80
C GLY A 196 10.73 -4.87 17.08
N SER A 197 10.56 -4.57 15.81
CA SER A 197 9.32 -4.81 15.06
C SER A 197 9.12 -6.22 14.51
N TYR A 198 9.97 -7.18 14.82
CA TYR A 198 9.79 -8.58 14.36
C TYR A 198 9.51 -8.80 12.89
N ASN A 199 9.84 -7.88 11.99
CA ASN A 199 9.54 -8.05 10.58
C ASN A 199 8.03 -8.32 10.32
N THR A 200 7.16 -7.58 11.00
CA THR A 200 5.70 -7.65 10.84
C THR A 200 5.11 -6.32 10.42
N GLN A 201 3.87 -6.33 9.91
CA GLN A 201 3.15 -5.10 9.56
C GLN A 201 2.98 -4.22 10.80
N GLN A 202 2.90 -2.92 10.53
CA GLN A 202 2.66 -1.90 11.52
C GLN A 202 1.52 -1.02 11.02
N HIS A 203 0.56 -0.74 11.90
CA HIS A 203 -0.61 0.05 11.52
C HIS A 203 -0.87 1.14 12.55
N TRP A 204 -1.45 2.23 12.07
CA TRP A 204 -1.83 3.37 12.89
C TRP A 204 -3.26 3.26 13.37
N ILE A 205 -3.49 3.77 14.58
CA ILE A 205 -4.83 4.00 15.13
C ILE A 205 -4.87 5.39 15.76
N THR A 206 -5.96 6.11 15.55
CA THR A 206 -6.26 7.35 16.26
C THR A 206 -7.42 7.13 17.22
N ALA A 207 -7.22 7.43 18.50
CA ALA A 207 -8.24 7.28 19.53
C ALA A 207 -8.00 8.28 20.66
N GLY A 208 -9.06 8.84 21.24
CA GLY A 208 -8.96 9.73 22.41
C GLY A 208 -8.03 10.94 22.21
N GLY A 209 -7.89 11.45 20.96
CA GLY A 209 -6.98 12.55 20.64
C GLY A 209 -5.50 12.17 20.59
N GLY A 210 -5.17 10.88 20.72
CA GLY A 210 -3.84 10.30 20.57
C GLY A 210 -3.62 9.58 19.25
N LEU A 211 -2.37 9.45 18.84
CA LEU A 211 -1.92 8.60 17.73
C LEU A 211 -1.17 7.40 18.31
N PHE A 212 -1.56 6.20 17.90
CA PHE A 212 -1.00 4.94 18.39
C PHE A 212 -0.48 4.11 17.22
N LEU A 213 0.60 3.36 17.48
CA LEU A 213 1.14 2.37 16.56
C LEU A 213 0.81 0.97 17.08
N ILE A 214 0.24 0.13 16.22
CA ILE A 214 0.04 -1.29 16.48
C ILE A 214 1.11 -2.07 15.75
N TYR A 215 1.87 -2.88 16.47
CA TYR A 215 2.95 -3.70 15.92
C TYR A 215 3.18 -4.95 16.77
N THR A 216 3.87 -5.93 16.21
CA THR A 216 4.30 -7.11 16.96
C THR A 216 5.69 -6.87 17.56
N ARG A 217 5.81 -7.14 18.85
CA ARG A 217 7.08 -7.11 19.60
C ARG A 217 7.35 -8.48 20.21
N LYS A 218 8.64 -8.90 20.25
CA LYS A 218 9.12 -10.14 20.89
C LYS A 218 9.32 -9.97 22.37
#